data_104ed5ec4d4c8a8ee7dfec4e6d165514
#
_entry.id   104ed5ec4d4c8a8ee7dfec4e6d165514
#
_cell.length_a   1.000
_cell.length_b   1.000
_cell.length_c   1.000
_cell.angle_alpha   90.00
_cell.angle_beta   90.00
_cell.angle_gamma   90.00
#
_symmetry.space_group_name_H-M   'P 1'
#
loop_
_entity.id
_entity.type
_entity.pdbx_description
1 polymer ?
#
loop_
_entity_poly.entity_id
_entity_poly.type
_entity_poly.pdbx_seq_one_letter_code
_entity_poly.pdbx_strand_id
1 'polypeptide(L)'
;TQAGIKEIVFIISKKKEIIKKYFYNDAFYKRIIKKKKDLRIAQEYKKIKKYKKMIKFVYQNNPKGTGDAVLKTKKIIKDKFFLVLLPDDLIIKKNCSKAMISIHNKKKCSVMASMKVNKKTVNRWGIFSKKKNINKNNFYIDDVVEKPNIKSAPSNDAVIGRYILPKKIFTKLKNQKKGKGGEIHITDSIRELINDGEKFIAHNFDGKYLDCGTMKGYIKSSIEINKK
;
A
#
# COMPACT_ATOMS: atom_id res chain seq x y z
N THR A 1 -4.35 5.49 -12.01
CA THR A 1 -4.25 5.88 -13.45
C THR A 1 -3.18 6.93 -13.71
N GLN A 2 -3.04 7.99 -12.88
CA GLN A 2 -1.96 8.99 -13.04
C GLN A 2 -0.54 8.40 -12.94
N ALA A 3 -0.40 7.25 -12.28
CA ALA A 3 0.85 6.52 -12.17
C ALA A 3 1.03 5.41 -13.24
N GLY A 4 0.15 5.34 -14.25
CA GLY A 4 0.21 4.34 -15.31
C GLY A 4 -0.37 2.96 -14.97
N ILE A 5 -1.03 2.80 -13.81
CA ILE A 5 -1.65 1.53 -13.42
C ILE A 5 -2.84 1.23 -14.34
N LYS A 6 -2.87 0.01 -14.87
CA LYS A 6 -3.90 -0.49 -15.80
C LYS A 6 -4.93 -1.41 -15.14
N GLU A 7 -4.55 -2.11 -14.08
CA GLU A 7 -5.41 -3.03 -13.34
C GLU A 7 -5.29 -2.80 -11.83
N ILE A 8 -6.40 -2.91 -11.11
CA ILE A 8 -6.48 -2.75 -9.66
C ILE A 8 -7.17 -3.98 -9.08
N VAL A 9 -6.52 -4.63 -8.12
CA VAL A 9 -7.08 -5.77 -7.41
C VAL A 9 -7.40 -5.35 -5.98
N PHE A 10 -8.69 -5.26 -5.63
CA PHE A 10 -9.11 -5.06 -4.26
C PHE A 10 -9.18 -6.38 -3.51
N ILE A 11 -8.51 -6.44 -2.38
CA ILE A 11 -8.57 -7.57 -1.46
C ILE A 11 -9.55 -7.19 -0.34
N ILE A 12 -10.69 -7.86 -0.29
CA ILE A 12 -11.78 -7.57 0.65
C ILE A 12 -12.23 -8.84 1.37
N SER A 13 -12.96 -8.69 2.46
CA SER A 13 -13.73 -9.79 3.07
C SER A 13 -15.20 -9.72 2.63
N LYS A 14 -15.96 -10.81 2.78
CA LYS A 14 -17.42 -10.80 2.55
C LYS A 14 -18.12 -9.72 3.35
N LYS A 15 -17.69 -9.44 4.58
CA LYS A 15 -18.24 -8.37 5.43
C LYS A 15 -18.03 -6.96 4.85
N LYS A 16 -17.10 -6.78 3.90
CA LYS A 16 -16.78 -5.51 3.24
C LYS A 16 -17.28 -5.43 1.78
N GLU A 17 -18.30 -6.21 1.43
CA GLU A 17 -18.93 -6.19 0.10
C GLU A 17 -19.47 -4.80 -0.31
N ILE A 18 -19.69 -3.91 0.65
CA ILE A 18 -20.09 -2.53 0.36
C ILE A 18 -19.07 -1.81 -0.54
N ILE A 19 -17.77 -2.15 -0.43
CA ILE A 19 -16.73 -1.63 -1.33
C ILE A 19 -17.00 -2.05 -2.77
N LYS A 20 -17.35 -3.32 -2.99
CA LYS A 20 -17.71 -3.81 -4.32
C LYS A 20 -19.00 -3.17 -4.84
N LYS A 21 -20.02 -3.04 -3.99
CA LYS A 21 -21.28 -2.37 -4.33
C LYS A 21 -21.05 -0.91 -4.74
N TYR A 22 -20.15 -0.19 -4.09
CA TYR A 22 -19.78 1.18 -4.45
C TYR A 22 -19.36 1.30 -5.94
N PHE A 23 -18.59 0.36 -6.47
CA PHE A 23 -18.15 0.40 -7.86
C PHE A 23 -19.17 -0.19 -8.85
N TYR A 24 -20.04 -1.12 -8.43
CA TYR A 24 -20.85 -1.93 -9.33
C TYR A 24 -22.38 -1.68 -9.23
N ASN A 25 -22.86 -0.87 -8.28
CA ASN A 25 -24.29 -0.59 -8.13
C ASN A 25 -24.72 0.58 -9.04
N ASP A 26 -24.74 0.35 -10.35
CA ASP A 26 -25.14 1.36 -11.33
C ASP A 26 -26.59 1.84 -11.14
N ALA A 27 -27.50 0.95 -10.72
CA ALA A 27 -28.91 1.28 -10.50
C ALA A 27 -29.09 2.32 -9.39
N PHE A 28 -28.31 2.19 -8.30
CA PHE A 28 -28.31 3.16 -7.20
C PHE A 28 -27.89 4.56 -7.68
N TYR A 29 -26.78 4.67 -8.38
CA TYR A 29 -26.29 5.96 -8.88
C TYR A 29 -27.26 6.60 -9.87
N LYS A 30 -27.77 5.83 -10.85
CA LYS A 30 -28.72 6.33 -11.84
C LYS A 30 -29.98 6.85 -11.19
N ARG A 31 -30.54 6.12 -10.18
CA ARG A 31 -31.72 6.54 -9.42
C ARG A 31 -31.48 7.86 -8.68
N ILE A 32 -30.36 8.01 -7.97
CA ILE A 32 -30.06 9.24 -7.20
C ILE A 32 -29.83 10.42 -8.14
N ILE A 33 -29.08 10.24 -9.23
CA ILE A 33 -28.84 11.29 -10.21
C ILE A 33 -30.15 11.79 -10.81
N LYS A 34 -31.05 10.86 -11.20
CA LYS A 34 -32.38 11.21 -11.73
C LYS A 34 -33.23 11.96 -10.72
N LYS A 35 -33.22 11.53 -9.43
CA LYS A 35 -34.07 12.13 -8.37
C LYS A 35 -33.54 13.48 -7.89
N LYS A 36 -32.23 13.61 -7.67
CA LYS A 36 -31.63 14.77 -7.02
C LYS A 36 -31.02 15.79 -7.98
N LYS A 37 -30.78 15.42 -9.24
CA LYS A 37 -30.08 16.23 -10.25
C LYS A 37 -28.72 16.79 -9.75
N ASP A 38 -28.07 16.08 -8.78
CA ASP A 38 -26.82 16.55 -8.15
C ASP A 38 -25.63 16.28 -9.09
N LEU A 39 -25.04 17.35 -9.59
CA LEU A 39 -23.90 17.31 -10.50
C LEU A 39 -22.65 16.64 -9.88
N ARG A 40 -22.44 16.76 -8.57
CA ARG A 40 -21.31 16.13 -7.87
C ARG A 40 -21.45 14.62 -7.91
N ILE A 41 -22.62 14.08 -7.63
CA ILE A 41 -22.91 12.64 -7.71
C ILE A 41 -22.76 12.15 -9.15
N ALA A 42 -23.20 12.92 -10.14
CA ALA A 42 -23.04 12.58 -11.55
C ALA A 42 -21.57 12.51 -11.96
N GLN A 43 -20.75 13.47 -11.52
CA GLN A 43 -19.30 13.50 -11.77
C GLN A 43 -18.59 12.32 -11.09
N GLU A 44 -18.94 12.00 -9.85
CA GLU A 44 -18.38 10.86 -9.12
C GLU A 44 -18.72 9.54 -9.83
N TYR A 45 -19.97 9.35 -10.24
CA TYR A 45 -20.39 8.17 -10.99
C TYR A 45 -19.64 8.03 -12.32
N LYS A 46 -19.37 9.13 -13.03
CA LYS A 46 -18.55 9.12 -14.24
C LYS A 46 -17.13 8.59 -13.97
N LYS A 47 -16.51 9.01 -12.85
CA LYS A 47 -15.20 8.50 -12.42
C LYS A 47 -15.28 7.01 -12.08
N ILE A 48 -16.27 6.58 -11.30
CA ILE A 48 -16.50 5.17 -10.95
C ILE A 48 -16.61 4.31 -12.20
N LYS A 49 -17.42 4.70 -13.17
CA LYS A 49 -17.56 3.98 -14.45
C LYS A 49 -16.24 3.81 -15.18
N LYS A 50 -15.39 4.86 -15.18
CA LYS A 50 -14.06 4.82 -15.80
C LYS A 50 -13.19 3.74 -15.16
N TYR A 51 -13.20 3.65 -13.81
CA TYR A 51 -12.33 2.73 -13.07
C TYR A 51 -12.89 1.31 -12.99
N LYS A 52 -14.20 1.12 -13.07
CA LYS A 52 -14.88 -0.18 -12.97
C LYS A 52 -14.25 -1.26 -13.85
N LYS A 53 -13.87 -0.91 -15.09
CA LYS A 53 -13.25 -1.85 -16.06
C LYS A 53 -11.84 -2.32 -15.64
N MET A 54 -11.18 -1.58 -14.74
CA MET A 54 -9.82 -1.86 -14.25
C MET A 54 -9.82 -2.68 -12.97
N ILE A 55 -10.99 -2.83 -12.31
CA ILE A 55 -11.08 -3.35 -10.95
C ILE A 55 -11.42 -4.84 -10.97
N LYS A 56 -10.65 -5.62 -10.21
CA LYS A 56 -10.93 -7.01 -9.85
C LYS A 56 -11.04 -7.13 -8.33
N PHE A 57 -11.74 -8.15 -7.86
CA PHE A 57 -11.89 -8.42 -6.43
C PHE A 57 -11.37 -9.80 -6.08
N VAL A 58 -10.69 -9.89 -4.94
CA VAL A 58 -10.24 -11.13 -4.31
C VAL A 58 -10.72 -11.12 -2.86
N TYR A 59 -11.10 -12.28 -2.35
CA TYR A 59 -11.60 -12.41 -0.99
C TYR A 59 -10.56 -12.99 -0.04
N GLN A 60 -10.35 -12.29 1.07
CA GLN A 60 -9.67 -12.77 2.26
C GLN A 60 -10.70 -12.84 3.39
N ASN A 61 -11.40 -13.97 3.52
CA ASN A 61 -12.48 -14.09 4.51
C ASN A 61 -11.95 -14.27 5.94
N ASN A 62 -10.79 -14.91 6.08
CA ASN A 62 -10.08 -15.09 7.35
C ASN A 62 -8.78 -14.28 7.29
N PRO A 63 -8.75 -13.04 7.83
CA PRO A 63 -7.57 -12.20 7.80
C PRO A 63 -6.45 -12.81 8.64
N LYS A 64 -5.31 -13.09 8.01
CA LYS A 64 -4.11 -13.62 8.65
C LYS A 64 -2.91 -12.68 8.54
N GLY A 65 -3.15 -11.42 8.19
CA GLY A 65 -2.13 -10.38 8.01
C GLY A 65 -2.00 -9.90 6.56
N THR A 66 -1.15 -8.90 6.38
CA THR A 66 -0.93 -8.22 5.08
C THR A 66 -0.28 -9.12 4.03
N GLY A 67 0.62 -10.00 4.45
CA GLY A 67 1.25 -10.99 3.56
C GLY A 67 0.26 -12.01 3.02
N ASP A 68 -0.66 -12.54 3.86
CA ASP A 68 -1.72 -13.44 3.40
C ASP A 68 -2.67 -12.74 2.42
N ALA A 69 -3.00 -11.47 2.67
CA ALA A 69 -3.82 -10.69 1.76
C ALA A 69 -3.17 -10.62 0.36
N VAL A 70 -1.90 -10.26 0.29
CA VAL A 70 -1.16 -10.22 -0.98
C VAL A 70 -1.08 -11.60 -1.63
N LEU A 71 -0.85 -12.67 -0.87
CA LEU A 71 -0.79 -14.04 -1.40
C LEU A 71 -2.09 -14.44 -2.13
N LYS A 72 -3.27 -13.98 -1.70
CA LYS A 72 -4.55 -14.25 -2.37
C LYS A 72 -4.57 -13.75 -3.82
N THR A 73 -3.75 -12.78 -4.18
CA THR A 73 -3.69 -12.22 -5.53
C THR A 73 -2.80 -13.01 -6.50
N LYS A 74 -2.06 -14.03 -6.03
CA LYS A 74 -1.07 -14.79 -6.80
C LYS A 74 -1.56 -15.25 -8.18
N LYS A 75 -2.82 -15.73 -8.26
CA LYS A 75 -3.40 -16.23 -9.52
C LYS A 75 -3.74 -15.12 -10.52
N ILE A 76 -3.96 -13.89 -10.04
CA ILE A 76 -4.37 -12.74 -10.85
C ILE A 76 -3.15 -11.95 -11.35
N ILE A 77 -2.16 -11.73 -10.50
CA ILE A 77 -0.96 -10.96 -10.84
C ILE A 77 -0.12 -11.73 -11.85
N LYS A 78 -0.02 -11.20 -13.06
CA LYS A 78 0.76 -11.77 -14.17
C LYS A 78 2.10 -11.07 -14.36
N ASP A 79 2.16 -9.78 -14.06
CA ASP A 79 3.34 -8.95 -14.24
C ASP A 79 4.51 -9.38 -13.35
N LYS A 80 5.73 -9.12 -13.83
CA LYS A 80 6.97 -9.39 -13.10
C LYS A 80 7.08 -8.60 -11.80
N PHE A 81 6.55 -7.37 -11.80
CA PHE A 81 6.46 -6.50 -10.63
C PHE A 81 5.05 -5.94 -10.50
N PHE A 82 4.62 -5.67 -9.30
CA PHE A 82 3.31 -5.08 -9.00
C PHE A 82 3.39 -4.11 -7.82
N LEU A 83 2.44 -3.18 -7.78
CA LEU A 83 2.33 -2.19 -6.71
C LEU A 83 1.31 -2.65 -5.67
N VAL A 84 1.70 -2.67 -4.40
CA VAL A 84 0.81 -2.87 -3.25
C VAL A 84 0.54 -1.53 -2.59
N LEU A 85 -0.71 -1.27 -2.23
CA LEU A 85 -1.16 -0.07 -1.52
C LEU A 85 -1.98 -0.50 -0.30
N LEU A 86 -1.60 -0.07 0.88
CA LEU A 86 -2.46 -0.17 2.06
C LEU A 86 -3.45 1.01 2.03
N PRO A 87 -4.77 0.76 2.15
CA PRO A 87 -5.79 1.80 1.92
C PRO A 87 -5.88 2.84 3.03
N ASP A 88 -5.39 2.52 4.21
CA ASP A 88 -5.36 3.39 5.40
C ASP A 88 -4.13 4.32 5.44
N ASP A 89 -3.13 4.06 4.61
CA ASP A 89 -1.94 4.90 4.46
C ASP A 89 -2.15 5.90 3.29
N LEU A 90 -2.68 7.09 3.54
CA LEU A 90 -2.85 8.09 2.51
C LEU A 90 -1.62 9.00 2.38
N ILE A 91 -1.25 9.30 1.15
CA ILE A 91 -0.21 10.29 0.84
C ILE A 91 -0.83 11.33 -0.09
N ILE A 92 -0.87 12.59 0.35
CA ILE A 92 -1.43 13.72 -0.38
C ILE A 92 -0.35 14.70 -0.82
N LYS A 93 -0.72 15.72 -1.62
CA LYS A 93 0.11 16.77 -2.22
C LYS A 93 1.04 16.28 -3.35
N LYS A 94 1.68 15.13 -3.23
CA LYS A 94 2.55 14.54 -4.26
C LYS A 94 2.15 13.09 -4.54
N ASN A 95 2.34 12.65 -5.76
CA ASN A 95 2.02 11.27 -6.16
C ASN A 95 3.21 10.33 -5.89
N CYS A 96 3.28 9.82 -4.66
CA CYS A 96 4.31 8.88 -4.23
C CYS A 96 4.42 7.65 -5.16
N SER A 97 3.29 7.05 -5.55
CA SER A 97 3.29 5.87 -6.42
C SER A 97 3.93 6.15 -7.78
N LYS A 98 3.68 7.32 -8.37
CA LYS A 98 4.33 7.74 -9.63
C LYS A 98 5.84 7.90 -9.47
N ALA A 99 6.29 8.50 -8.36
CA ALA A 99 7.71 8.64 -8.05
C ALA A 99 8.39 7.27 -7.88
N MET A 100 7.77 6.36 -7.11
CA MET A 100 8.28 5.00 -6.92
C MET A 100 8.39 4.22 -8.24
N ILE A 101 7.39 4.31 -9.12
CA ILE A 101 7.40 3.67 -10.44
C ILE A 101 8.55 4.24 -11.31
N SER A 102 8.78 5.55 -11.25
CA SER A 102 9.91 6.17 -11.95
C SER A 102 11.26 5.63 -11.46
N ILE A 103 11.44 5.49 -10.14
CA ILE A 103 12.63 4.90 -9.53
C ILE A 103 12.79 3.44 -9.97
N HIS A 104 11.71 2.65 -9.89
CA HIS A 104 11.68 1.26 -10.34
C HIS A 104 12.10 1.12 -11.80
N ASN A 105 11.52 1.92 -12.69
CA ASN A 105 11.81 1.88 -14.12
C ASN A 105 13.29 2.19 -14.42
N LYS A 106 13.88 3.14 -13.68
CA LYS A 106 15.29 3.53 -13.81
C LYS A 106 16.24 2.51 -13.19
N LYS A 107 15.93 1.95 -12.02
CA LYS A 107 16.82 1.08 -11.25
C LYS A 107 16.55 -0.41 -11.41
N LYS A 108 15.40 -0.78 -12.01
CA LYS A 108 14.96 -2.17 -12.25
C LYS A 108 14.95 -3.06 -10.99
N CYS A 109 14.61 -2.47 -9.84
CA CYS A 109 14.55 -3.16 -8.56
C CYS A 109 13.27 -2.80 -7.78
N SER A 110 13.04 -3.48 -6.68
CA SER A 110 11.92 -3.20 -5.78
C SER A 110 12.05 -1.84 -5.10
N VAL A 111 10.90 -1.20 -4.83
CA VAL A 111 10.87 0.12 -4.18
C VAL A 111 9.81 0.12 -3.09
N MET A 112 10.13 0.66 -1.92
CA MET A 112 9.22 0.83 -0.80
C MET A 112 9.15 2.29 -0.40
N ALA A 113 7.96 2.79 -0.05
CA ALA A 113 7.83 4.12 0.51
C ALA A 113 8.36 4.16 1.94
N SER A 114 9.04 5.25 2.27
CA SER A 114 9.64 5.50 3.57
C SER A 114 9.28 6.87 4.10
N MET A 115 9.22 6.98 5.41
CA MET A 115 9.02 8.24 6.13
C MET A 115 9.83 8.23 7.42
N LYS A 116 10.41 9.37 7.78
CA LYS A 116 11.02 9.51 9.12
C LYS A 116 9.95 9.63 10.19
N VAL A 117 10.10 8.83 11.24
CA VAL A 117 9.21 8.82 12.40
C VAL A 117 9.96 9.20 13.67
N ASN A 118 9.22 9.55 14.72
CA ASN A 118 9.82 9.79 16.03
C ASN A 118 10.43 8.47 16.57
N LYS A 119 11.65 8.52 17.06
CA LYS A 119 12.35 7.36 17.63
C LYS A 119 11.55 6.65 18.73
N LYS A 120 10.75 7.39 19.50
CA LYS A 120 9.87 6.83 20.55
C LYS A 120 8.69 6.02 20.03
N THR A 121 8.42 6.05 18.71
CA THR A 121 7.26 5.38 18.09
C THR A 121 7.65 4.35 17.03
N VAL A 122 8.95 4.04 16.87
CA VAL A 122 9.44 3.08 15.86
C VAL A 122 8.84 1.69 16.02
N ASN A 123 8.48 1.30 17.22
CA ASN A 123 7.84 0.02 17.55
C ASN A 123 6.41 -0.15 16.97
N ARG A 124 5.88 0.87 16.33
CA ARG A 124 4.58 0.82 15.63
C ARG A 124 4.70 0.46 14.15
N TRP A 125 5.92 0.46 13.58
CA TRP A 125 6.21 0.42 12.16
C TRP A 125 7.18 -0.71 11.81
N GLY A 126 7.19 -1.13 10.56
CA GLY A 126 8.37 -1.76 10.00
C GLY A 126 9.46 -0.69 9.85
N ILE A 127 10.69 -0.99 10.23
CA ILE A 127 11.81 -0.04 10.22
C ILE A 127 12.91 -0.57 9.32
N PHE A 128 13.40 0.30 8.42
CA PHE A 128 14.49 -0.04 7.50
C PHE A 128 15.86 0.02 8.18
N SER A 129 16.72 -0.92 7.82
CA SER A 129 18.17 -0.79 7.93
C SER A 129 18.73 -0.28 6.60
N LYS A 130 19.61 0.72 6.67
CA LYS A 130 20.19 1.37 5.49
C LYS A 130 21.51 0.74 5.11
N LYS A 131 21.61 0.30 3.84
CA LYS A 131 22.87 -0.18 3.28
C LYS A 131 23.72 0.97 2.71
N LYS A 132 23.12 1.79 1.83
CA LYS A 132 23.84 2.87 1.13
C LYS A 132 22.87 3.93 0.63
N ASN A 133 23.18 5.21 0.84
CA ASN A 133 22.44 6.31 0.24
C ASN A 133 22.67 6.35 -1.28
N ILE A 134 21.58 6.63 -2.03
CA ILE A 134 21.61 6.90 -3.48
C ILE A 134 21.59 8.41 -3.70
N ASN A 135 20.71 9.09 -2.96
CA ASN A 135 20.58 10.55 -2.93
C ASN A 135 19.83 10.96 -1.66
N LYS A 136 19.46 12.23 -1.52
CA LYS A 136 18.76 12.78 -0.34
C LYS A 136 17.51 11.99 0.05
N ASN A 137 16.76 11.49 -0.95
CA ASN A 137 15.45 10.87 -0.74
C ASN A 137 15.44 9.35 -0.93
N ASN A 138 16.53 8.75 -1.42
CA ASN A 138 16.55 7.33 -1.75
C ASN A 138 17.78 6.64 -1.17
N PHE A 139 17.61 5.45 -0.64
CA PHE A 139 18.69 4.60 -0.16
C PHE A 139 18.41 3.12 -0.42
N TYR A 140 19.47 2.34 -0.65
CA TYR A 140 19.37 0.88 -0.62
C TYR A 140 19.20 0.41 0.82
N ILE A 141 18.36 -0.62 1.00
CA ILE A 141 18.12 -1.26 2.28
C ILE A 141 18.78 -2.64 2.29
N ASP A 142 19.28 -3.05 3.44
CA ASP A 142 19.84 -4.38 3.69
C ASP A 142 18.96 -5.20 4.64
N ASP A 143 18.06 -4.57 5.38
CA ASP A 143 17.08 -5.25 6.21
C ASP A 143 15.83 -4.41 6.45
N VAL A 144 14.75 -5.09 6.86
CA VAL A 144 13.52 -4.47 7.37
C VAL A 144 13.02 -5.26 8.58
N VAL A 145 12.85 -4.58 9.71
CA VAL A 145 12.42 -5.20 10.97
C VAL A 145 11.01 -4.76 11.31
N GLU A 146 10.08 -5.72 11.43
CA GLU A 146 8.68 -5.44 11.79
C GLU A 146 8.55 -5.11 13.28
N LYS A 147 8.07 -3.90 13.57
CA LYS A 147 7.78 -3.41 14.93
C LYS A 147 8.91 -3.71 15.94
N PRO A 148 10.14 -3.22 15.69
CA PRO A 148 11.28 -3.51 16.56
C PRO A 148 11.09 -2.91 17.94
N ASN A 149 11.89 -3.36 18.92
CA ASN A 149 12.00 -2.64 20.18
C ASN A 149 12.64 -1.27 19.95
N ILE A 150 12.23 -0.25 20.69
CA ILE A 150 12.73 1.13 20.54
C ILE A 150 14.25 1.21 20.65
N LYS A 151 14.84 0.43 21.59
CA LYS A 151 16.28 0.42 21.83
C LYS A 151 17.09 -0.27 20.71
N SER A 152 16.50 -1.23 20.00
CA SER A 152 17.16 -2.04 18.97
C SER A 152 16.71 -1.72 17.55
N ALA A 153 15.92 -0.66 17.34
CA ALA A 153 15.50 -0.25 16.02
C ALA A 153 16.69 0.20 15.18
N PRO A 154 16.86 -0.32 13.94
CA PRO A 154 18.05 -0.04 13.13
C PRO A 154 18.11 1.42 12.64
N SER A 155 16.99 2.11 12.61
CA SER A 155 16.89 3.52 12.23
C SER A 155 15.56 4.14 12.71
N ASN A 156 15.20 5.30 12.20
CA ASN A 156 13.86 5.88 12.31
C ASN A 156 13.21 6.08 10.94
N ASP A 157 13.67 5.39 9.90
CA ASP A 157 13.04 5.36 8.59
C ASP A 157 11.99 4.24 8.56
N ALA A 158 10.71 4.64 8.64
CA ALA A 158 9.59 3.73 8.72
C ALA A 158 9.07 3.32 7.35
N VAL A 159 8.61 2.08 7.25
CA VAL A 159 7.88 1.54 6.10
C VAL A 159 6.49 2.16 6.06
N ILE A 160 6.10 2.68 4.91
CA ILE A 160 4.74 3.15 4.63
C ILE A 160 4.12 2.22 3.60
N GLY A 161 2.83 1.95 3.73
CA GLY A 161 2.07 0.95 2.95
C GLY A 161 2.02 1.18 1.44
N ARG A 162 3.17 1.35 0.83
CA ARG A 162 3.40 1.46 -0.61
C ARG A 162 4.61 0.63 -0.99
N TYR A 163 4.40 -0.41 -1.81
CA TYR A 163 5.46 -1.36 -2.16
C TYR A 163 5.41 -1.68 -3.65
N ILE A 164 6.52 -1.59 -4.37
CA ILE A 164 6.72 -2.22 -5.67
C ILE A 164 7.49 -3.51 -5.41
N LEU A 165 6.84 -4.64 -5.62
CA LEU A 165 7.35 -5.96 -5.27
C LEU A 165 7.51 -6.85 -6.50
N PRO A 166 8.52 -7.75 -6.50
CA PRO A 166 8.67 -8.74 -7.54
C PRO A 166 7.68 -9.89 -7.33
N LYS A 167 7.25 -10.52 -8.40
CA LYS A 167 6.38 -11.71 -8.36
C LYS A 167 6.95 -12.86 -7.52
N LYS A 168 8.26 -12.93 -7.36
CA LYS A 168 8.97 -13.88 -6.48
C LYS A 168 8.48 -13.84 -5.02
N ILE A 169 7.92 -12.70 -4.55
CA ILE A 169 7.37 -12.56 -3.19
C ILE A 169 6.34 -13.65 -2.88
N PHE A 170 5.57 -14.11 -3.87
CA PHE A 170 4.55 -15.15 -3.66
C PHE A 170 5.13 -16.51 -3.22
N THR A 171 6.37 -16.81 -3.57
CA THR A 171 7.05 -18.03 -3.11
C THR A 171 7.37 -17.90 -1.63
N LYS A 172 7.90 -16.75 -1.20
CA LYS A 172 8.19 -16.49 0.21
C LYS A 172 6.91 -16.48 1.05
N LEU A 173 5.89 -15.73 0.64
CA LEU A 173 4.60 -15.66 1.32
C LEU A 173 3.91 -17.03 1.49
N LYS A 174 4.06 -17.95 0.52
CA LYS A 174 3.47 -19.29 0.61
C LYS A 174 4.03 -20.10 1.77
N ASN A 175 5.32 -19.94 2.04
CA ASN A 175 6.08 -20.75 3.01
C ASN A 175 6.28 -20.01 4.35
N GLN A 176 5.86 -18.73 4.44
CA GLN A 176 6.05 -17.89 5.61
C GLN A 176 5.28 -18.40 6.81
N LYS A 177 5.97 -18.56 7.93
CA LYS A 177 5.35 -18.79 9.24
C LYS A 177 4.75 -17.50 9.78
N LYS A 178 3.87 -17.62 10.76
CA LYS A 178 3.32 -16.45 11.47
C LYS A 178 4.44 -15.73 12.22
N GLY A 179 4.51 -14.43 12.02
CA GLY A 179 5.45 -13.53 12.70
C GLY A 179 4.87 -12.89 13.96
N LYS A 180 5.31 -11.68 14.26
CA LYS A 180 4.89 -10.90 15.42
C LYS A 180 3.36 -10.75 15.45
N GLY A 181 2.75 -10.96 16.61
CA GLY A 181 1.30 -10.90 16.77
C GLY A 181 0.52 -12.06 16.14
N GLY A 182 1.18 -13.13 15.70
CA GLY A 182 0.53 -14.28 15.07
C GLY A 182 0.06 -14.05 13.63
N GLU A 183 0.53 -12.97 12.98
CA GLU A 183 0.17 -12.57 11.62
C GLU A 183 1.25 -12.91 10.60
N ILE A 184 0.86 -13.00 9.33
CA ILE A 184 1.76 -13.11 8.18
C ILE A 184 2.01 -11.70 7.67
N HIS A 185 3.14 -11.10 8.08
CA HIS A 185 3.53 -9.76 7.67
C HIS A 185 4.24 -9.79 6.31
N ILE A 186 3.91 -8.87 5.43
CA ILE A 186 4.57 -8.75 4.14
C ILE A 186 6.06 -8.39 4.30
N THR A 187 6.40 -7.66 5.35
CA THR A 187 7.77 -7.24 5.69
C THR A 187 8.71 -8.41 5.94
N ASP A 188 8.23 -9.49 6.55
CA ASP A 188 9.04 -10.69 6.80
C ASP A 188 9.45 -11.37 5.48
N SER A 189 8.51 -11.52 4.53
CA SER A 189 8.82 -12.05 3.20
C SER A 189 9.71 -11.10 2.37
N ILE A 190 9.61 -9.79 2.56
CA ILE A 190 10.51 -8.81 1.95
C ILE A 190 11.92 -8.99 2.50
N ARG A 191 12.07 -9.16 3.81
CA ARG A 191 13.33 -9.46 4.47
C ARG A 191 14.00 -10.70 3.89
N GLU A 192 13.24 -11.79 3.70
CA GLU A 192 13.76 -13.00 3.06
C GLU A 192 14.22 -12.75 1.62
N LEU A 193 13.52 -11.94 0.83
CA LEU A 193 13.97 -11.58 -0.51
C LEU A 193 15.26 -10.75 -0.50
N ILE A 194 15.42 -9.85 0.46
CA ILE A 194 16.66 -9.08 0.64
C ILE A 194 17.83 -10.01 0.97
N ASN A 195 17.60 -10.99 1.85
CA ASN A 195 18.60 -12.00 2.21
C ASN A 195 18.96 -12.91 1.02
N ASP A 196 18.04 -13.15 0.09
CA ASP A 196 18.31 -13.84 -1.17
C ASP A 196 19.05 -12.96 -2.22
N GLY A 197 19.41 -11.71 -1.86
CA GLY A 197 20.13 -10.79 -2.72
C GLY A 197 19.26 -9.89 -3.61
N GLU A 198 17.93 -9.90 -3.46
CA GLU A 198 17.06 -8.98 -4.19
C GLU A 198 17.30 -7.54 -3.71
N LYS A 199 17.45 -6.63 -4.68
CA LYS A 199 17.70 -5.21 -4.38
C LYS A 199 16.40 -4.47 -4.09
N PHE A 200 16.38 -3.77 -2.95
CA PHE A 200 15.29 -2.91 -2.54
C PHE A 200 15.77 -1.49 -2.29
N ILE A 201 15.00 -0.51 -2.71
CA ILE A 201 15.22 0.92 -2.45
C ILE A 201 14.08 1.43 -1.56
N ALA A 202 14.43 2.12 -0.48
CA ALA A 202 13.49 2.94 0.26
C ALA A 202 13.46 4.35 -0.34
N HIS A 203 12.25 4.88 -0.56
CA HIS A 203 11.99 6.21 -1.08
C HIS A 203 11.32 7.06 -0.01
N ASN A 204 12.06 8.02 0.57
CA ASN A 204 11.49 9.07 1.40
C ASN A 204 10.68 10.01 0.50
N PHE A 205 9.36 9.80 0.49
CA PHE A 205 8.49 10.53 -0.43
C PHE A 205 8.30 12.00 -0.03
N ASP A 206 8.17 12.84 -1.02
CA ASP A 206 7.66 14.20 -0.85
C ASP A 206 6.13 14.15 -0.79
N GLY A 207 5.54 14.85 0.18
CA GLY A 207 4.11 14.86 0.37
C GLY A 207 3.74 14.81 1.85
N LYS A 208 2.45 14.75 2.13
CA LYS A 208 1.94 14.64 3.49
C LYS A 208 1.32 13.27 3.71
N TYR A 209 1.83 12.56 4.70
CA TYR A 209 1.29 11.28 5.16
C TYR A 209 0.08 11.51 6.08
N LEU A 210 -0.96 10.73 5.87
CA LEU A 210 -2.18 10.71 6.66
C LEU A 210 -2.48 9.25 7.05
N ASP A 211 -2.44 8.98 8.36
CA ASP A 211 -2.81 7.69 8.95
C ASP A 211 -4.33 7.61 9.11
N CYS A 212 -4.99 6.74 8.34
CA CYS A 212 -6.43 6.48 8.44
C CYS A 212 -6.75 5.13 9.12
N GLY A 213 -5.74 4.44 9.65
CA GLY A 213 -5.90 3.11 10.28
C GLY A 213 -6.51 3.14 11.68
N THR A 214 -6.61 4.32 12.30
CA THR A 214 -7.27 4.50 13.60
C THR A 214 -8.38 5.56 13.52
N MET A 215 -9.39 5.50 14.39
CA MET A 215 -10.46 6.51 14.41
C MET A 215 -9.90 7.92 14.60
N LYS A 216 -8.98 8.11 15.53
CA LYS A 216 -8.31 9.41 15.76
C LYS A 216 -7.53 9.88 14.53
N GLY A 217 -6.82 8.97 13.87
CA GLY A 217 -6.07 9.24 12.64
C GLY A 217 -7.01 9.59 11.48
N TYR A 218 -8.09 8.84 11.31
CA TYR A 218 -9.12 9.08 10.29
C TYR A 218 -9.75 10.49 10.43
N ILE A 219 -10.16 10.87 11.65
CA ILE A 219 -10.73 12.22 11.91
C ILE A 219 -9.71 13.32 11.56
N LYS A 220 -8.46 13.18 12.05
CA LYS A 220 -7.39 14.15 11.73
C LYS A 220 -7.13 14.24 10.23
N SER A 221 -7.11 13.10 9.54
CA SER A 221 -6.89 13.03 8.09
C SER A 221 -8.03 13.69 7.33
N SER A 222 -9.28 13.48 7.75
CA SER A 222 -10.46 14.11 7.15
C SER A 222 -10.43 15.64 7.28
N ILE A 223 -10.07 16.15 8.46
CA ILE A 223 -9.88 17.60 8.67
C ILE A 223 -8.80 18.15 7.76
N GLU A 224 -7.67 17.44 7.65
CA GLU A 224 -6.54 17.90 6.84
C GLU A 224 -6.85 17.91 5.34
N ILE A 225 -7.59 16.92 4.84
CA ILE A 225 -8.02 16.87 3.43
C ILE A 225 -8.96 18.03 3.09
N ASN A 226 -9.77 18.47 4.04
CA ASN A 226 -10.72 19.56 3.85
C ASN A 226 -10.13 20.97 4.05
N LYS A 227 -8.89 21.09 4.53
CA LYS A 227 -8.17 22.37 4.50
C LYS A 227 -7.81 22.67 3.05
N LYS A 228 -8.56 23.58 2.44
CA LYS A 228 -8.27 24.13 1.12
C LYS A 228 -7.26 25.26 1.19
#